data_c3143702b6fd83cb6969df6192bf6987
#
_entry.id   c3143702b6fd83cb6969df6192bf6987
#
_cell.length_a   1.000
_cell.length_b   1.000
_cell.length_c   1.000
_cell.angle_alpha   90.00
_cell.angle_beta   90.00
_cell.angle_gamma   90.00
#
_symmetry.space_group_name_H-M   'P 1'
#
loop_
_entity.id
_entity.type
_entity.pdbx_description
1 polymer ?
#
loop_
_entity_poly.entity_id
_entity_poly.type
_entity_poly.pdbx_seq_one_letter_code
_entity_poly.pdbx_strand_id
1 'polypeptide(L)' 'MAMQFPKGKFISLVKVGEKGQIVIPKGARELFGIQPGDQLLLMADKKRGIALVGMDDLHVPDSLFRLAKEADDDADPEA' A
#
# COMPACT_ATOMS: atom_id res chain seq x y z
N MET A 1 -22.32 7.29 -7.62
CA MET A 1 -22.92 7.24 -6.28
C MET A 1 -21.83 7.47 -5.22
N ALA A 2 -22.04 8.44 -4.39
CA ALA A 2 -21.04 8.77 -3.39
C ALA A 2 -21.28 7.98 -2.11
N MET A 3 -20.30 7.20 -1.74
CA MET A 3 -20.30 6.54 -0.45
C MET A 3 -19.51 7.40 0.52
N GLN A 4 -20.10 7.63 1.67
CA GLN A 4 -19.41 8.42 2.68
C GLN A 4 -18.67 7.48 3.63
N PHE A 5 -17.38 7.70 3.74
CA PHE A 5 -16.54 6.92 4.66
C PHE A 5 -16.15 7.80 5.84
N PRO A 6 -15.84 7.21 6.98
CA PRO A 6 -15.30 7.98 8.09
C PRO A 6 -14.06 8.75 7.64
N LYS A 7 -13.83 9.88 8.27
CA LYS A 7 -12.67 10.70 7.97
C LYS A 7 -11.39 9.87 8.09
N GLY A 8 -10.51 10.03 7.10
CA GLY A 8 -9.24 9.33 7.11
C GLY A 8 -9.32 7.90 6.62
N LYS A 9 -10.43 7.51 6.01
CA LYS A 9 -10.58 6.15 5.51
C LYS A 9 -11.13 6.17 4.10
N PHE A 10 -10.73 5.17 3.31
CA PHE A 10 -11.15 5.06 1.92
C PHE A 10 -11.18 3.59 1.53
N ILE A 11 -12.23 3.18 0.85
CA ILE A 11 -12.38 1.82 0.36
C ILE A 11 -12.79 1.87 -1.09
N SER A 12 -12.14 1.07 -1.91
CA SER A 12 -12.47 0.99 -3.33
C SER A 12 -12.05 -0.35 -3.88
N LEU A 13 -12.64 -0.71 -5.00
CA LEU A 13 -12.20 -1.88 -5.74
C LEU A 13 -11.27 -1.41 -6.84
N VAL A 14 -10.15 -2.09 -6.99
CA VAL A 14 -9.22 -1.80 -8.06
C VAL A 14 -9.05 -3.06 -8.91
N LYS A 15 -8.80 -2.84 -10.19
CA LYS A 15 -8.61 -3.94 -11.11
C LYS A 15 -7.15 -4.08 -11.45
N VAL A 16 -6.66 -5.31 -11.42
CA VAL A 16 -5.27 -5.59 -11.76
C VAL A 16 -5.15 -5.71 -13.28
N GLY A 17 -4.28 -4.91 -13.86
CA GLY A 17 -4.04 -4.95 -15.30
C GLY A 17 -3.18 -6.12 -15.72
N GLU A 18 -2.95 -6.24 -17.02
CA GLU A 18 -2.23 -7.38 -17.58
C GLU A 18 -0.83 -7.54 -17.04
N LYS A 19 -0.19 -6.44 -16.71
CA LYS A 19 1.19 -6.48 -16.21
C LYS A 19 1.26 -6.42 -14.69
N GLY A 20 0.14 -6.70 -14.04
CA GLY A 20 0.11 -6.64 -12.59
C GLY A 20 -0.02 -5.24 -12.03
N GLN A 21 -0.45 -4.30 -12.84
CA GLN A 21 -0.56 -2.91 -12.45
C GLN A 21 -1.95 -2.58 -11.94
N ILE A 22 -2.01 -1.68 -10.96
CA ILE A 22 -3.27 -1.12 -10.50
C ILE A 22 -3.15 0.40 -10.54
N VAL A 23 -4.30 1.06 -10.64
CA VAL A 23 -4.36 2.51 -10.50
C VAL A 23 -4.76 2.82 -9.08
N ILE A 24 -3.96 3.62 -8.40
CA ILE A 24 -4.33 4.08 -7.06
C ILE A 24 -5.44 5.12 -7.22
N PRO A 25 -6.63 4.87 -6.66
CA PRO A 25 -7.75 5.79 -6.84
C PRO A 25 -7.43 7.18 -6.29
N LYS A 26 -8.07 8.16 -6.89
CA LYS A 26 -7.86 9.55 -6.51
C LYS A 26 -8.09 9.80 -5.02
N GLY A 27 -9.13 9.17 -4.46
CA GLY A 27 -9.42 9.33 -3.05
C GLY A 27 -8.29 8.87 -2.16
N ALA A 28 -7.67 7.75 -2.51
CA ALA A 28 -6.52 7.25 -1.76
C ALA A 28 -5.31 8.15 -1.93
N ARG A 29 -5.08 8.63 -3.16
CA ARG A 29 -3.96 9.53 -3.41
C ARG A 29 -4.09 10.82 -2.61
N GLU A 30 -5.29 11.36 -2.57
CA GLU A 30 -5.53 12.60 -1.80
C GLU A 30 -5.38 12.37 -0.31
N LEU A 31 -5.83 11.22 0.16
CA LEU A 31 -5.76 10.90 1.58
C LEU A 31 -4.32 10.89 2.08
N PHE A 32 -3.39 10.41 1.27
CA PHE A 32 -1.99 10.28 1.65
C PHE A 32 -1.07 11.28 0.96
N GLY A 33 -1.62 12.17 0.14
CA GLY A 33 -0.82 13.16 -0.56
C GLY A 33 0.12 12.55 -1.59
N ILE A 34 -0.28 11.47 -2.21
CA ILE A 34 0.55 10.78 -3.19
C ILE A 34 0.53 11.54 -4.51
N GLN A 35 1.70 11.82 -5.06
CA GLN A 35 1.84 12.55 -6.30
C GLN A 35 2.65 11.75 -7.32
N PRO A 36 2.50 12.10 -8.62
CA PRO A 36 3.29 11.42 -9.65
C PRO A 36 4.76 11.47 -9.34
N GLY A 37 5.43 10.35 -9.48
CA GLY A 37 6.84 10.25 -9.19
C GLY A 37 7.17 9.86 -7.78
N ASP A 38 6.20 9.87 -6.89
CA ASP A 38 6.43 9.45 -5.51
C ASP A 38 6.76 7.98 -5.46
N GLN A 39 7.58 7.63 -4.50
CA GLN A 39 7.90 6.23 -4.23
C GLN A 39 7.10 5.75 -3.03
N LEU A 40 6.60 4.54 -3.15
CA LEU A 40 5.86 3.90 -2.07
C LEU A 40 6.58 2.63 -1.66
N LEU A 41 6.58 2.36 -0.37
CA LEU A 41 7.09 1.11 0.13
C LEU A 41 5.97 0.08 0.07
N LEU A 42 6.18 -0.98 -0.69
CA LEU A 42 5.22 -2.06 -0.79
C LEU A 42 5.65 -3.21 0.07
N MET A 43 4.76 -3.64 0.93
CA MET A 43 4.98 -4.80 1.78
C MET A 43 3.87 -5.81 1.50
N ALA A 44 4.25 -7.07 1.37
CA ALA A 44 3.28 -8.12 1.06
C ALA A 44 3.52 -9.32 1.98
N ASP A 45 2.43 -9.85 2.50
CA ASP A 45 2.45 -11.02 3.36
C ASP A 45 1.28 -11.89 2.96
N LYS A 46 1.57 -13.16 2.73
CA LYS A 46 0.55 -14.08 2.25
C LYS A 46 -0.67 -14.13 3.17
N LYS A 47 -0.46 -13.97 4.46
CA LYS A 47 -1.55 -14.02 5.43
C LYS A 47 -2.17 -12.67 5.69
N ARG A 48 -1.39 -11.60 5.59
CA ARG A 48 -1.86 -10.27 5.97
C ARG A 48 -2.29 -9.42 4.79
N GLY A 49 -1.77 -9.74 3.59
CA GLY A 49 -2.12 -8.98 2.40
C GLY A 49 -1.01 -8.04 1.97
N ILE A 50 -1.40 -7.03 1.23
CA ILE A 50 -0.46 -6.06 0.68
C ILE A 50 -0.71 -4.71 1.32
N ALA A 51 0.37 -4.01 1.66
CA ALA A 51 0.29 -2.65 2.18
C ALA A 51 1.22 -1.76 1.36
N LEU A 52 0.75 -0.54 1.11
CA LEU A 52 1.55 0.49 0.45
C LEU A 52 1.67 1.67 1.42
N VAL A 53 2.90 2.11 1.63
CA VAL A 53 3.16 3.18 2.58
C VAL A 53 4.00 4.25 1.91
N GLY A 54 3.63 5.51 2.11
CA GLY A 54 4.39 6.62 1.57
C GLY A 54 5.73 6.77 2.28
N MET A 55 6.76 7.06 1.50
CA MET A 55 8.11 7.17 2.06
C MET A 55 8.26 8.41 2.94
N ASP A 56 7.49 9.43 2.67
CA ASP A 56 7.57 10.68 3.44
C ASP A 56 6.92 10.55 4.81
N ASP A 57 6.07 9.57 4.95
CA ASP A 57 5.25 9.40 6.15
C ASP A 57 5.67 8.12 6.83
N LEU A 58 6.84 8.13 7.43
CA LEU A 58 7.44 6.91 7.98
C LEU A 58 6.75 6.38 9.23
N HIS A 59 5.47 6.68 9.39
CA HIS A 59 4.67 6.09 10.46
C HIS A 59 4.25 4.68 10.06
N VAL A 60 5.21 3.78 10.06
CA VAL A 60 4.92 2.39 9.78
C VAL A 60 4.45 1.73 11.07
N PRO A 61 3.21 1.21 11.11
CA PRO A 61 2.75 0.49 12.29
C PRO A 61 3.69 -0.67 12.61
N ASP A 62 3.78 -1.01 13.89
CA ASP A 62 4.65 -2.10 14.31
C ASP A 62 4.39 -3.39 13.56
N SER A 63 3.12 -3.67 13.26
CA SER A 63 2.77 -4.87 12.53
C SER A 63 3.38 -4.88 11.13
N LEU A 64 3.40 -3.73 10.47
CA LEU A 64 3.99 -3.63 9.13
C LEU A 64 5.50 -3.60 9.20
N PHE A 65 6.05 -3.00 10.25
CA PHE A 65 7.49 -2.98 10.45
C PHE A 65 8.02 -4.40 10.65
N ARG A 66 7.28 -5.20 11.40
CA ARG A 66 7.61 -6.61 11.58
C ARG A 66 7.62 -7.36 10.26
N LEU A 67 6.67 -7.04 9.42
CA LEU A 67 6.57 -7.66 8.11
C LEU A 67 7.82 -7.41 7.29
N ALA A 68 8.30 -6.17 7.29
CA ALA A 68 9.50 -5.81 6.56
C ALA A 68 10.71 -6.57 7.09
N LYS A 69 10.78 -6.75 8.41
CA LYS A 69 11.88 -7.46 9.03
C LYS A 69 11.85 -8.94 8.71
N GLU A 70 10.68 -9.53 8.70
CA GLU A 70 10.52 -10.93 8.32
C GLU A 70 10.92 -11.16 6.87
N ALA A 71 10.62 -10.19 6.01
CA ALA A 71 10.99 -10.29 4.61
C ALA A 71 12.49 -10.32 4.42
N ASP A 72 13.24 -9.58 5.25
CA ASP A 72 14.69 -9.60 5.20
C ASP A 72 15.24 -10.97 5.58
N ASP A 73 14.65 -11.60 6.58
CA ASP A 73 15.10 -12.91 7.06
C ASP A 73 14.76 -14.02 6.06
N ASP A 74 13.65 -13.87 5.37
CA ASP A 74 13.13 -14.89 4.46
C ASP A 74 13.16 -14.42 3.01
N ALA A 75 14.08 -13.56 2.66
CA ALA A 75 14.13 -12.99 1.33
C ALA A 75 14.21 -14.08 0.26
N ASP A 76 13.22 -14.06 -0.64
CA ASP A 76 13.19 -14.97 -1.76
C ASP A 76 13.93 -14.31 -2.92
N PRO A 77 15.05 -14.89 -3.37
CA PRO A 77 15.81 -14.30 -4.47
C PRO A 77 15.05 -14.25 -5.77
N GLU A 78 13.97 -15.02 -5.86
CA GLU A 78 13.13 -15.02 -7.04
C GLU A 78 12.12 -13.86 -7.06
N ALA A 79 11.91 -13.26 -5.94
CA ALA A 79 10.89 -12.23 -5.79
C ALA A 79 11.20 -10.97 -6.59
#